data_6b83d4a6a9ec364f46fa28825439a874
#
_entry.id   6b83d4a6a9ec364f46fa28825439a874
#
_cell.length_a   1.000
_cell.length_b   1.000
_cell.length_c   1.000
_cell.angle_alpha   90.00
_cell.angle_beta   90.00
_cell.angle_gamma   90.00
#
_symmetry.space_group_name_H-M   'P 1'
#
loop_
_entity.id
_entity.type
_entity.pdbx_description
1 polymer ?
#
loop_
_entity_poly.entity_id
_entity_poly.type
_entity_poly.pdbx_seq_one_letter_code
_entity_poly.pdbx_strand_id
1 'polypeptide(L)'
;IKRDLEDYNDLSTSNASKHTFNEEDNKSVKKLSNIRKTIALRLQEAKSTIPHFYLKGKVQLDTLVSERTKLNNFLKENNEDYKISFNDYFIKALALSLKKVPSMNANWNNDGSVTEFNYVDISVAVATDNGLFTPVVKHACTKSLENISKEVKAFAIKAKEGKLLPEDYTGGSFSISNLGMYGIEEFSAIINPPQAGIIAIGDILEDVNVINGEFKVCKTMSYVLSVDHRIVDGAIASKLLKYFKFFINNPSAMLI
;
A
#
# COMPACT_ATOMS: atom_id res chain seq x y z
N ILE A 1 14.50 -21.73 -54.54
CA ILE A 1 14.47 -22.72 -53.42
C ILE A 1 15.81 -23.50 -53.33
N LYS A 2 16.40 -24.01 -54.43
CA LYS A 2 17.69 -24.73 -54.36
C LYS A 2 18.90 -23.76 -54.18
N ARG A 3 18.85 -22.60 -54.79
CA ARG A 3 19.84 -21.53 -54.62
C ARG A 3 19.81 -20.91 -53.22
N ASP A 4 18.62 -20.74 -52.65
CA ASP A 4 18.45 -20.15 -51.29
C ASP A 4 18.98 -21.11 -50.21
N LEU A 5 19.07 -22.40 -50.44
CA LEU A 5 19.64 -23.40 -49.54
C LEU A 5 21.19 -23.48 -49.65
N GLU A 6 21.76 -23.15 -50.81
CA GLU A 6 23.21 -23.11 -51.00
C GLU A 6 23.79 -21.85 -50.32
N ASP A 7 23.12 -20.70 -50.43
CA ASP A 7 23.51 -19.44 -49.75
C ASP A 7 23.38 -19.55 -48.21
N TYR A 8 22.46 -20.41 -47.69
CA TYR A 8 22.32 -20.63 -46.25
C TYR A 8 23.43 -21.50 -45.64
N ASN A 9 24.02 -22.39 -46.42
CA ASN A 9 25.14 -23.22 -45.96
C ASN A 9 26.49 -22.43 -45.95
N ASP A 10 26.67 -21.42 -46.77
CA ASP A 10 27.87 -20.60 -46.75
C ASP A 10 27.89 -19.54 -45.60
N LEU A 11 26.71 -19.19 -45.06
CA LEU A 11 26.60 -18.32 -43.88
C LEU A 11 26.87 -19.05 -42.56
N SER A 12 26.87 -20.39 -42.58
CA SER A 12 27.05 -21.23 -41.35
C SER A 12 28.53 -21.48 -40.99
N THR A 13 29.48 -21.01 -41.79
CA THR A 13 30.93 -21.20 -41.54
C THR A 13 31.68 -19.95 -41.05
N SER A 14 30.96 -18.86 -40.72
CA SER A 14 31.60 -17.74 -40.03
C SER A 14 31.71 -18.06 -38.53
N ASN A 15 32.92 -18.28 -38.05
CA ASN A 15 33.41 -18.37 -36.69
C ASN A 15 32.39 -17.89 -35.59
N ALA A 16 31.42 -18.71 -35.28
CA ALA A 16 30.74 -18.62 -34.00
C ALA A 16 31.78 -19.05 -32.95
N SER A 17 32.45 -18.08 -32.32
CA SER A 17 33.21 -18.33 -31.11
C SER A 17 32.27 -19.07 -30.16
N LYS A 18 32.57 -20.36 -29.87
CA LYS A 18 31.89 -21.12 -28.86
C LYS A 18 32.13 -20.38 -27.51
N HIS A 19 31.25 -19.45 -27.17
CA HIS A 19 31.14 -19.00 -25.80
C HIS A 19 30.69 -20.22 -24.98
N THR A 20 31.67 -20.93 -24.44
CA THR A 20 31.41 -21.89 -23.37
C THR A 20 30.95 -21.08 -22.17
N PHE A 21 29.63 -21.03 -21.97
CA PHE A 21 29.06 -20.52 -20.73
C PHE A 21 29.47 -21.45 -19.61
N ASN A 22 30.38 -21.00 -18.76
CA ASN A 22 30.64 -21.66 -17.50
C ASN A 22 29.40 -21.52 -16.63
N GLU A 23 28.77 -22.61 -16.23
CA GLU A 23 27.59 -22.58 -15.34
C GLU A 23 27.91 -21.91 -13.99
N GLU A 24 29.15 -21.90 -13.56
CA GLU A 24 29.61 -21.23 -12.33
C GLU A 24 29.59 -19.70 -12.46
N ASP A 25 29.87 -19.15 -13.66
CA ASP A 25 29.83 -17.69 -13.90
C ASP A 25 28.39 -17.13 -13.95
N ASN A 26 27.39 -18.00 -14.04
CA ASN A 26 25.97 -17.64 -14.14
C ASN A 26 25.25 -17.59 -12.79
N LYS A 27 25.94 -17.85 -11.67
CA LYS A 27 25.36 -17.90 -10.32
C LYS A 27 26.14 -17.04 -9.34
N SER A 28 25.46 -16.09 -8.70
CA SER A 28 26.01 -15.37 -7.56
C SER A 28 25.17 -15.65 -6.31
N VAL A 29 25.78 -16.21 -5.26
CA VAL A 29 25.13 -16.40 -3.97
C VAL A 29 25.36 -15.18 -3.10
N LYS A 30 24.29 -14.43 -2.80
CA LYS A 30 24.34 -13.27 -1.91
C LYS A 30 23.83 -13.65 -0.51
N LYS A 31 24.61 -13.36 0.51
CA LYS A 31 24.15 -13.47 1.91
C LYS A 31 23.21 -12.32 2.21
N LEU A 32 22.00 -12.63 2.68
CA LEU A 32 21.02 -11.61 3.08
C LEU A 32 21.45 -10.97 4.42
N SER A 33 21.11 -9.68 4.58
CA SER A 33 21.24 -8.99 5.87
C SER A 33 20.32 -9.62 6.93
N ASN A 34 20.63 -9.44 8.20
CA ASN A 34 19.82 -9.97 9.30
C ASN A 34 18.39 -9.38 9.29
N ILE A 35 18.25 -8.10 8.94
CA ILE A 35 16.96 -7.44 8.77
C ILE A 35 16.14 -8.16 7.69
N ARG A 36 16.75 -8.44 6.52
CA ARG A 36 16.05 -9.11 5.42
C ARG A 36 15.65 -10.54 5.76
N LYS A 37 16.47 -11.26 6.51
CA LYS A 37 16.13 -12.60 7.01
C LYS A 37 14.94 -12.57 7.96
N THR A 38 14.91 -11.60 8.89
CA THR A 38 13.79 -11.44 9.84
C THR A 38 12.50 -11.10 9.10
N ILE A 39 12.55 -10.19 8.12
CA ILE A 39 11.39 -9.86 7.27
C ILE A 39 10.89 -11.11 6.53
N ALA A 40 11.79 -11.89 5.92
CA ALA A 40 11.43 -13.09 5.18
C ALA A 40 10.70 -14.11 6.07
N LEU A 41 11.21 -14.38 7.27
CA LEU A 41 10.58 -15.30 8.22
C LEU A 41 9.19 -14.82 8.65
N ARG A 42 9.05 -13.54 9.02
CA ARG A 42 7.76 -12.96 9.42
C ARG A 42 6.72 -12.99 8.30
N LEU A 43 7.11 -12.65 7.07
CA LEU A 43 6.19 -12.67 5.93
C LEU A 43 5.79 -14.10 5.55
N GLN A 44 6.70 -15.05 5.62
CA GLN A 44 6.41 -16.47 5.40
C GLN A 44 5.43 -17.00 6.46
N GLU A 45 5.68 -16.72 7.74
CA GLU A 45 4.80 -17.08 8.84
C GLU A 45 3.41 -16.47 8.65
N ALA A 46 3.33 -15.16 8.39
CA ALA A 46 2.06 -14.48 8.13
C ALA A 46 1.26 -15.13 7.00
N LYS A 47 1.94 -15.45 5.88
CA LYS A 47 1.26 -16.03 4.72
C LYS A 47 0.83 -17.47 4.94
N SER A 48 1.52 -18.24 5.77
CA SER A 48 1.21 -19.66 6.06
C SER A 48 0.20 -19.84 7.19
N THR A 49 0.11 -18.91 8.14
CA THR A 49 -0.74 -19.06 9.35
C THR A 49 -2.01 -18.24 9.32
N ILE A 50 -2.05 -17.14 8.56
CA ILE A 50 -3.22 -16.27 8.47
C ILE A 50 -4.06 -16.67 7.25
N PRO A 51 -5.32 -17.07 7.41
CA PRO A 51 -6.25 -17.31 6.28
C PRO A 51 -6.65 -15.96 5.68
N HIS A 52 -5.82 -15.45 4.74
CA HIS A 52 -6.09 -14.20 4.06
C HIS A 52 -7.34 -14.29 3.19
N PHE A 53 -8.25 -13.34 3.37
CA PHE A 53 -9.41 -13.10 2.51
C PHE A 53 -9.29 -11.72 1.86
N TYR A 54 -9.56 -11.63 0.55
CA TYR A 54 -9.29 -10.42 -0.23
C TYR A 54 -10.57 -9.83 -0.78
N LEU A 55 -10.79 -8.53 -0.56
CA LEU A 55 -11.87 -7.75 -1.17
C LEU A 55 -11.27 -6.65 -2.02
N LYS A 56 -11.68 -6.59 -3.29
CA LYS A 56 -11.26 -5.57 -4.24
C LYS A 56 -12.35 -4.54 -4.44
N GLY A 57 -11.93 -3.30 -4.62
CA GLY A 57 -12.83 -2.21 -4.93
C GLY A 57 -12.18 -1.14 -5.78
N LYS A 58 -13.01 -0.30 -6.37
CA LYS A 58 -12.61 0.89 -7.14
C LYS A 58 -13.40 2.10 -6.63
N VAL A 59 -12.75 3.25 -6.58
CA VAL A 59 -13.35 4.51 -6.14
C VAL A 59 -12.99 5.64 -7.09
N GLN A 60 -13.93 6.56 -7.33
CA GLN A 60 -13.69 7.79 -8.06
C GLN A 60 -12.99 8.80 -7.15
N LEU A 61 -12.08 9.59 -7.72
CA LEU A 61 -11.24 10.51 -6.98
C LEU A 61 -11.39 11.97 -7.41
N ASP A 62 -12.26 12.29 -8.37
CA ASP A 62 -12.36 13.64 -8.95
C ASP A 62 -12.61 14.71 -7.88
N THR A 63 -13.52 14.45 -6.94
CA THR A 63 -13.78 15.34 -5.81
C THR A 63 -12.54 15.50 -4.92
N LEU A 64 -11.90 14.39 -4.55
CA LEU A 64 -10.71 14.41 -3.71
C LEU A 64 -9.53 15.15 -4.39
N VAL A 65 -9.33 14.93 -5.69
CA VAL A 65 -8.30 15.62 -6.49
C VAL A 65 -8.56 17.13 -6.50
N SER A 66 -9.80 17.54 -6.72
CA SER A 66 -10.20 18.95 -6.71
C SER A 66 -9.96 19.59 -5.34
N GLU A 67 -10.47 18.98 -4.27
CA GLU A 67 -10.32 19.51 -2.90
C GLU A 67 -8.86 19.56 -2.46
N ARG A 68 -8.07 18.52 -2.72
CA ARG A 68 -6.63 18.51 -2.44
C ARG A 68 -5.90 19.61 -3.19
N THR A 69 -6.25 19.85 -4.46
CA THR A 69 -5.62 20.90 -5.27
C THR A 69 -5.91 22.28 -4.70
N LYS A 70 -7.18 22.57 -4.37
CA LYS A 70 -7.57 23.82 -3.72
C LYS A 70 -6.83 24.04 -2.40
N LEU A 71 -6.81 23.01 -1.54
CA LEU A 71 -6.13 23.07 -0.25
C LEU A 71 -4.62 23.35 -0.41
N ASN A 72 -3.94 22.63 -1.30
CA ASN A 72 -2.51 22.84 -1.52
C ASN A 72 -2.17 24.20 -2.16
N ASN A 73 -3.07 24.75 -3.00
CA ASN A 73 -2.91 26.12 -3.51
C ASN A 73 -3.03 27.14 -2.38
N PHE A 74 -4.05 26.99 -1.53
CA PHE A 74 -4.22 27.84 -0.35
C PHE A 74 -3.00 27.79 0.59
N LEU A 75 -2.48 26.59 0.89
CA LEU A 75 -1.28 26.44 1.72
C LEU A 75 -0.07 27.16 1.10
N LYS A 76 0.11 27.02 -0.22
CA LYS A 76 1.19 27.69 -0.95
C LYS A 76 1.06 29.22 -0.92
N GLU A 77 -0.14 29.76 -1.10
CA GLU A 77 -0.42 31.20 -1.07
C GLU A 77 -0.18 31.80 0.31
N ASN A 78 -0.36 31.00 1.37
CA ASN A 78 -0.10 31.41 2.76
C ASN A 78 1.32 31.08 3.24
N ASN A 79 2.24 30.69 2.34
CA ASN A 79 3.64 30.35 2.64
C ASN A 79 3.80 29.22 3.66
N GLU A 80 2.85 28.27 3.69
CA GLU A 80 2.99 27.07 4.52
C GLU A 80 4.06 26.13 3.91
N ASP A 81 4.87 25.52 4.77
CA ASP A 81 6.03 24.69 4.39
C ASP A 81 5.69 23.22 4.11
N TYR A 82 4.40 22.87 4.10
CA TYR A 82 3.91 21.51 3.90
C TYR A 82 2.85 21.43 2.79
N LYS A 83 2.65 20.21 2.29
CA LYS A 83 1.61 19.87 1.30
C LYS A 83 0.90 18.60 1.74
N ILE A 84 -0.40 18.55 1.51
CA ILE A 84 -1.20 17.36 1.76
C ILE A 84 -1.09 16.42 0.56
N SER A 85 -0.68 15.17 0.81
CA SER A 85 -0.62 14.11 -0.19
C SER A 85 -1.94 13.35 -0.28
N PHE A 86 -2.15 12.57 -1.35
CA PHE A 86 -3.27 11.64 -1.41
C PHE A 86 -3.19 10.59 -0.30
N ASN A 87 -1.97 10.15 0.04
CA ASN A 87 -1.76 9.16 1.09
C ASN A 87 -2.25 9.66 2.46
N ASP A 88 -2.13 10.95 2.77
CA ASP A 88 -2.62 11.54 4.01
C ASP A 88 -4.15 11.45 4.10
N TYR A 89 -4.85 11.69 2.98
CA TYR A 89 -6.30 11.49 2.87
C TYR A 89 -6.68 10.02 3.03
N PHE A 90 -5.91 9.10 2.41
CA PHE A 90 -6.20 7.66 2.51
C PHE A 90 -6.01 7.15 3.94
N ILE A 91 -4.96 7.59 4.63
CA ILE A 91 -4.73 7.28 6.05
C ILE A 91 -5.90 7.80 6.91
N LYS A 92 -6.30 9.06 6.71
CA LYS A 92 -7.42 9.65 7.45
C LYS A 92 -8.74 8.94 7.18
N ALA A 93 -9.05 8.66 5.90
CA ALA A 93 -10.26 7.93 5.50
C ALA A 93 -10.30 6.53 6.11
N LEU A 94 -9.17 5.80 6.08
CA LEU A 94 -9.04 4.48 6.67
C LEU A 94 -9.25 4.53 8.19
N ALA A 95 -8.59 5.48 8.87
CA ALA A 95 -8.68 5.63 10.31
C ALA A 95 -10.13 5.94 10.77
N LEU A 96 -10.84 6.82 10.07
CA LEU A 96 -12.25 7.12 10.35
C LEU A 96 -13.15 5.92 10.04
N SER A 97 -12.83 5.13 9.01
CA SER A 97 -13.57 3.93 8.65
C SER A 97 -13.43 2.85 9.71
N LEU A 98 -12.23 2.64 10.24
CA LEU A 98 -11.96 1.71 11.35
C LEU A 98 -12.68 2.15 12.63
N LYS A 99 -12.75 3.45 12.92
CA LYS A 99 -13.56 3.98 14.03
C LYS A 99 -15.06 3.65 13.88
N LYS A 100 -15.58 3.57 12.64
CA LYS A 100 -16.97 3.17 12.35
C LYS A 100 -17.18 1.65 12.37
N VAL A 101 -16.11 0.85 12.30
CA VAL A 101 -16.14 -0.62 12.29
C VAL A 101 -15.09 -1.15 13.27
N PRO A 102 -15.32 -1.04 14.61
CA PRO A 102 -14.32 -1.35 15.63
C PRO A 102 -13.77 -2.79 15.55
N SER A 103 -14.60 -3.76 15.17
CA SER A 103 -14.18 -5.16 15.00
C SER A 103 -13.10 -5.38 13.94
N MET A 104 -12.88 -4.40 13.04
CA MET A 104 -11.75 -4.39 12.10
C MET A 104 -10.49 -3.77 12.70
N ASN A 105 -10.61 -2.99 13.78
CA ASN A 105 -9.51 -2.34 14.48
C ASN A 105 -9.00 -3.25 15.62
N ALA A 106 -8.49 -4.42 15.25
CA ALA A 106 -8.22 -5.50 16.17
C ALA A 106 -6.95 -6.29 15.83
N ASN A 107 -6.45 -7.02 16.82
CA ASN A 107 -5.33 -7.94 16.68
C ASN A 107 -5.74 -9.36 17.10
N TRP A 108 -5.21 -10.36 16.38
CA TRP A 108 -5.29 -11.76 16.75
C TRP A 108 -4.23 -12.11 17.80
N ASN A 109 -4.62 -12.70 18.91
CA ASN A 109 -3.73 -13.17 19.96
C ASN A 109 -3.41 -14.65 19.79
N ASN A 110 -2.23 -15.08 20.26
CA ASN A 110 -1.79 -16.47 20.13
C ASN A 110 -2.64 -17.48 20.93
N ASP A 111 -3.39 -17.00 21.93
CA ASP A 111 -4.33 -17.81 22.72
C ASP A 111 -5.70 -17.99 22.05
N GLY A 112 -5.88 -17.46 20.83
CA GLY A 112 -7.13 -17.50 20.09
C GLY A 112 -8.12 -16.39 20.45
N SER A 113 -7.75 -15.47 21.33
CA SER A 113 -8.56 -14.28 21.64
C SER A 113 -8.29 -13.14 20.63
N VAL A 114 -9.13 -12.13 20.65
CA VAL A 114 -9.04 -10.93 19.81
C VAL A 114 -8.96 -9.70 20.72
N THR A 115 -8.00 -8.82 20.48
CA THR A 115 -7.90 -7.52 21.14
C THR A 115 -8.43 -6.44 20.23
N GLU A 116 -9.55 -5.79 20.59
CA GLU A 116 -10.06 -4.59 19.90
C GLU A 116 -9.47 -3.33 20.54
N PHE A 117 -9.16 -2.32 19.70
CA PHE A 117 -8.56 -1.07 20.14
C PHE A 117 -9.54 0.10 20.06
N ASN A 118 -9.54 0.94 21.11
CA ASN A 118 -10.36 2.15 21.15
C ASN A 118 -9.80 3.26 20.24
N TYR A 119 -8.50 3.30 20.03
CA TYR A 119 -7.81 4.21 19.11
C TYR A 119 -7.36 3.50 17.86
N VAL A 120 -7.26 4.24 16.78
CA VAL A 120 -6.85 3.70 15.49
C VAL A 120 -5.41 4.13 15.21
N ASP A 121 -4.51 3.16 15.21
CA ASP A 121 -3.09 3.35 14.97
C ASP A 121 -2.72 2.71 13.61
N ILE A 122 -2.40 3.54 12.62
CA ILE A 122 -2.17 3.09 11.24
C ILE A 122 -0.69 2.89 10.97
N SER A 123 -0.29 1.66 10.66
CA SER A 123 1.04 1.32 10.15
C SER A 123 1.12 1.67 8.67
N VAL A 124 2.03 2.58 8.31
CA VAL A 124 2.21 3.06 6.93
C VAL A 124 3.45 2.39 6.32
N ALA A 125 3.27 1.63 5.24
CA ALA A 125 4.39 0.98 4.57
C ALA A 125 5.30 2.02 3.87
N VAL A 126 6.57 2.05 4.26
CA VAL A 126 7.61 2.92 3.70
C VAL A 126 8.76 2.07 3.20
N ALA A 127 9.02 2.14 1.89
CA ALA A 127 10.14 1.46 1.26
C ALA A 127 11.44 2.23 1.48
N THR A 128 12.52 1.52 1.83
CA THR A 128 13.88 2.04 1.94
C THR A 128 14.87 1.09 1.30
N ASP A 129 16.10 1.53 1.08
CA ASP A 129 17.19 0.69 0.54
C ASP A 129 17.48 -0.53 1.46
N ASN A 130 17.21 -0.40 2.75
CA ASN A 130 17.43 -1.46 3.74
C ASN A 130 16.24 -2.41 3.91
N GLY A 131 15.12 -2.15 3.24
CA GLY A 131 13.89 -2.95 3.31
C GLY A 131 12.65 -2.11 3.55
N LEU A 132 11.54 -2.79 3.87
CA LEU A 132 10.26 -2.18 4.16
C LEU A 132 10.12 -1.96 5.67
N PHE A 133 9.81 -0.72 6.06
CA PHE A 133 9.42 -0.37 7.42
C PHE A 133 7.96 0.06 7.46
N THR A 134 7.33 -0.08 8.62
CA THR A 134 5.91 0.25 8.81
C THR A 134 5.73 1.20 10.00
N PRO A 135 6.23 2.46 9.93
CA PRO A 135 6.01 3.43 11.00
C PRO A 135 4.53 3.64 11.28
N VAL A 136 4.20 3.94 12.54
CA VAL A 136 2.85 3.95 13.05
C VAL A 136 2.38 5.37 13.32
N VAL A 137 1.36 5.83 12.57
CA VAL A 137 0.63 7.04 12.85
C VAL A 137 -0.37 6.75 13.95
N LYS A 138 -0.01 7.09 15.20
CA LYS A 138 -0.84 6.83 16.39
C LYS A 138 -2.05 7.76 16.42
N HIS A 139 -3.19 7.24 16.89
CA HIS A 139 -4.46 8.00 17.02
C HIS A 139 -4.89 8.72 15.73
N ALA A 140 -4.66 8.08 14.57
CA ALA A 140 -4.89 8.70 13.26
C ALA A 140 -6.32 9.22 13.05
N CYS A 141 -7.32 8.61 13.69
CA CYS A 141 -8.71 9.05 13.59
C CYS A 141 -8.97 10.43 14.22
N THR A 142 -8.17 10.86 15.20
CA THR A 142 -8.31 12.16 15.87
C THR A 142 -7.40 13.25 15.30
N LYS A 143 -6.37 12.89 14.54
CA LYS A 143 -5.41 13.83 13.95
C LYS A 143 -6.01 14.60 12.77
N SER A 144 -5.59 15.85 12.60
CA SER A 144 -5.84 16.62 11.37
C SER A 144 -5.04 16.08 10.20
N LEU A 145 -5.43 16.41 8.96
CA LEU A 145 -4.63 16.08 7.76
C LEU A 145 -3.23 16.69 7.83
N GLU A 146 -3.09 17.89 8.37
CA GLU A 146 -1.80 18.54 8.61
C GLU A 146 -0.88 17.68 9.49
N ASN A 147 -1.39 17.25 10.65
CA ASN A 147 -0.61 16.46 11.60
C ASN A 147 -0.22 15.09 11.00
N ILE A 148 -1.13 14.44 10.28
CA ILE A 148 -0.83 13.20 9.55
C ILE A 148 0.26 13.44 8.51
N SER A 149 0.16 14.49 7.70
CA SER A 149 1.12 14.82 6.64
C SER A 149 2.52 15.08 7.21
N LYS A 150 2.61 15.92 8.25
CA LYS A 150 3.89 16.23 8.91
C LYS A 150 4.54 14.98 9.52
N GLU A 151 3.75 14.15 10.20
CA GLU A 151 4.24 12.92 10.84
C GLU A 151 4.71 11.89 9.81
N VAL A 152 3.92 11.62 8.75
CA VAL A 152 4.29 10.69 7.67
C VAL A 152 5.55 11.18 6.95
N LYS A 153 5.68 12.48 6.68
CA LYS A 153 6.88 13.06 6.09
C LYS A 153 8.11 12.87 6.99
N ALA A 154 7.96 13.11 8.30
CA ALA A 154 9.03 12.89 9.27
C ALA A 154 9.46 11.41 9.33
N PHE A 155 8.52 10.48 9.33
CA PHE A 155 8.81 9.05 9.26
C PHE A 155 9.53 8.65 7.97
N ALA A 156 9.12 9.19 6.83
CA ALA A 156 9.78 8.91 5.54
C ALA A 156 11.24 9.40 5.53
N ILE A 157 11.53 10.55 6.14
CA ILE A 157 12.89 11.08 6.30
C ILE A 157 13.71 10.18 7.23
N LYS A 158 13.21 9.90 8.45
CA LYS A 158 13.86 8.99 9.41
C LYS A 158 14.13 7.61 8.81
N ALA A 159 13.19 7.08 8.04
CA ALA A 159 13.34 5.78 7.39
C ALA A 159 14.48 5.77 6.36
N LYS A 160 14.57 6.80 5.51
CA LYS A 160 15.67 6.94 4.52
C LYS A 160 17.02 7.11 5.19
N GLU A 161 17.09 7.84 6.31
CA GLU A 161 18.30 8.04 7.08
C GLU A 161 18.67 6.86 7.97
N GLY A 162 17.85 5.82 8.04
CA GLY A 162 18.07 4.67 8.94
C GLY A 162 17.93 5.00 10.42
N LYS A 163 17.18 6.07 10.76
CA LYS A 163 17.00 6.60 12.12
C LYS A 163 15.65 6.26 12.76
N LEU A 164 14.88 5.35 12.16
CA LEU A 164 13.65 4.87 12.80
C LEU A 164 13.97 4.08 14.06
N LEU A 165 13.36 4.46 15.15
CA LEU A 165 13.45 3.76 16.43
C LEU A 165 12.41 2.62 16.49
N PRO A 166 12.62 1.55 17.28
CA PRO A 166 11.63 0.49 17.46
C PRO A 166 10.23 0.99 17.84
N GLU A 167 10.14 2.05 18.64
CA GLU A 167 8.90 2.70 19.05
C GLU A 167 8.14 3.39 17.91
N ASP A 168 8.85 3.77 16.83
CA ASP A 168 8.25 4.40 15.65
C ASP A 168 7.45 3.37 14.81
N TYR A 169 7.81 2.07 14.84
CA TYR A 169 7.21 1.02 13.99
C TYR A 169 6.66 -0.20 14.75
N THR A 170 6.65 -0.15 16.09
CA THR A 170 5.99 -1.18 16.92
C THR A 170 4.57 -0.78 17.25
N GLY A 171 3.68 -1.76 17.30
CA GLY A 171 2.26 -1.54 17.50
C GLY A 171 1.52 -1.39 16.18
N GLY A 172 0.49 -0.55 16.18
CA GLY A 172 -0.42 -0.41 15.05
C GLY A 172 -1.54 -1.44 15.07
N SER A 173 -2.74 -0.99 14.76
CA SER A 173 -3.94 -1.85 14.74
C SER A 173 -4.35 -2.24 13.33
N PHE A 174 -3.86 -1.51 12.32
CA PHE A 174 -4.15 -1.74 10.91
C PHE A 174 -3.04 -1.18 10.02
N SER A 175 -2.90 -1.71 8.80
CA SER A 175 -1.85 -1.26 7.88
C SER A 175 -2.40 -0.65 6.59
N ILE A 176 -1.61 0.26 6.00
CA ILE A 176 -1.81 0.77 4.64
C ILE A 176 -0.51 0.64 3.84
N SER A 177 -0.62 0.16 2.61
CA SER A 177 0.48 0.10 1.64
C SER A 177 0.06 0.76 0.34
N ASN A 178 0.87 1.68 -0.19
CA ASN A 178 0.56 2.41 -1.41
C ASN A 178 1.69 2.21 -2.43
N LEU A 179 1.39 1.61 -3.57
CA LEU A 179 2.30 1.40 -4.70
C LEU A 179 1.87 2.16 -5.97
N GLY A 180 0.88 3.06 -5.86
CA GLY A 180 0.42 3.86 -7.00
C GLY A 180 1.54 4.71 -7.61
N MET A 181 2.46 5.24 -6.79
CA MET A 181 3.62 6.01 -7.27
C MET A 181 4.58 5.20 -8.18
N TYR A 182 4.46 3.88 -8.20
CA TYR A 182 5.23 2.97 -9.05
C TYR A 182 4.44 2.49 -10.29
N GLY A 183 3.26 3.06 -10.55
CA GLY A 183 2.40 2.67 -11.66
C GLY A 183 1.70 1.31 -11.49
N ILE A 184 1.57 0.83 -10.25
CA ILE A 184 0.88 -0.42 -9.96
C ILE A 184 -0.61 -0.15 -9.80
N GLU A 185 -1.42 -0.67 -10.71
CA GLU A 185 -2.86 -0.49 -10.70
C GLU A 185 -3.53 -1.18 -9.50
N GLU A 186 -3.12 -2.41 -9.20
CA GLU A 186 -3.71 -3.23 -8.13
C GLU A 186 -2.71 -4.26 -7.61
N PHE A 187 -2.70 -4.50 -6.31
CA PHE A 187 -1.95 -5.59 -5.69
C PHE A 187 -2.59 -6.04 -4.39
N SER A 188 -2.28 -7.27 -3.95
CA SER A 188 -2.72 -7.81 -2.66
C SER A 188 -1.56 -7.82 -1.69
N ALA A 189 -1.67 -7.08 -0.59
CA ALA A 189 -0.64 -7.02 0.44
C ALA A 189 -0.75 -8.20 1.42
N ILE A 190 0.39 -8.60 1.99
CA ILE A 190 0.44 -9.57 3.10
C ILE A 190 0.14 -8.81 4.40
N ILE A 191 -0.74 -9.38 5.23
CA ILE A 191 -1.09 -8.81 6.53
C ILE A 191 0.16 -8.76 7.42
N ASN A 192 0.31 -7.68 8.18
CA ASN A 192 1.36 -7.52 9.18
C ASN A 192 0.85 -8.04 10.54
N PRO A 193 1.23 -9.25 10.96
CA PRO A 193 0.75 -9.80 12.22
C PRO A 193 1.12 -8.90 13.41
N PRO A 194 0.25 -8.82 14.43
CA PRO A 194 -1.01 -9.53 14.68
C PRO A 194 -2.26 -8.79 14.18
N GLN A 195 -2.13 -7.78 13.32
CA GLN A 195 -3.20 -6.90 12.83
C GLN A 195 -4.28 -7.67 12.06
N ALA A 196 -5.55 -7.20 12.16
CA ALA A 196 -6.68 -7.80 11.45
C ALA A 196 -6.65 -7.62 9.93
N GLY A 197 -5.88 -6.64 9.42
CA GLY A 197 -5.83 -6.43 7.98
C GLY A 197 -4.90 -5.32 7.51
N ILE A 198 -4.83 -5.23 6.18
CA ILE A 198 -4.07 -4.21 5.46
C ILE A 198 -4.83 -3.80 4.20
N ILE A 199 -4.84 -2.50 3.90
CA ILE A 199 -5.34 -1.99 2.62
C ILE A 199 -4.18 -1.65 1.68
N ALA A 200 -4.23 -2.20 0.48
CA ALA A 200 -3.32 -1.93 -0.62
C ALA A 200 -3.95 -0.90 -1.57
N ILE A 201 -3.23 0.17 -1.85
CA ILE A 201 -3.67 1.28 -2.69
C ILE A 201 -2.89 1.26 -3.99
N GLY A 202 -3.62 1.25 -5.12
CA GLY A 202 -3.06 1.31 -6.46
C GLY A 202 -2.90 2.73 -6.99
N ASP A 203 -2.55 2.83 -8.28
CA ASP A 203 -2.37 4.09 -8.98
C ASP A 203 -3.70 4.81 -9.25
N ILE A 204 -3.60 6.11 -9.47
CA ILE A 204 -4.71 6.97 -9.88
C ILE A 204 -4.72 7.04 -11.40
N LEU A 205 -5.68 6.39 -12.02
CA LEU A 205 -5.80 6.26 -13.46
C LEU A 205 -6.99 7.07 -13.99
N GLU A 206 -6.91 7.51 -15.23
CA GLU A 206 -8.06 8.01 -15.97
C GLU A 206 -8.85 6.83 -16.54
N ASP A 207 -10.14 6.81 -16.28
CA ASP A 207 -11.07 5.76 -16.68
C ASP A 207 -12.36 6.34 -17.22
N VAL A 208 -13.05 5.62 -18.07
CA VAL A 208 -14.33 6.05 -18.63
C VAL A 208 -15.47 5.42 -17.84
N ASN A 209 -16.24 6.25 -17.14
CA ASN A 209 -17.38 5.81 -16.36
C ASN A 209 -18.69 6.37 -16.93
N VAL A 210 -19.80 5.64 -16.73
CA VAL A 210 -21.14 6.13 -17.03
C VAL A 210 -21.65 6.92 -15.83
N ILE A 211 -21.86 8.23 -16.01
CA ILE A 211 -22.41 9.12 -14.98
C ILE A 211 -23.67 9.78 -15.57
N ASN A 212 -24.81 9.54 -14.94
CA ASN A 212 -26.13 10.02 -15.39
C ASN A 212 -26.46 9.67 -16.86
N GLY A 213 -26.02 8.48 -17.31
CA GLY A 213 -26.22 7.99 -18.66
C GLY A 213 -25.21 8.49 -19.72
N GLU A 214 -24.23 9.31 -19.33
CA GLU A 214 -23.19 9.84 -20.21
C GLU A 214 -21.82 9.21 -19.90
N PHE A 215 -21.00 8.99 -20.94
CA PHE A 215 -19.61 8.59 -20.76
C PHE A 215 -18.78 9.79 -20.31
N LYS A 216 -18.13 9.67 -19.16
CA LYS A 216 -17.24 10.72 -18.62
C LYS A 216 -15.90 10.13 -18.26
N VAL A 217 -14.82 10.84 -18.60
CA VAL A 217 -13.48 10.55 -18.11
C VAL A 217 -13.41 10.96 -16.65
N CYS A 218 -13.05 10.03 -15.78
CA CYS A 218 -12.95 10.22 -14.34
C CYS A 218 -11.62 9.69 -13.83
N LYS A 219 -11.10 10.28 -12.78
CA LYS A 219 -9.97 9.70 -12.05
C LYS A 219 -10.45 8.62 -11.11
N THR A 220 -9.88 7.43 -11.23
CA THR A 220 -10.23 6.27 -10.40
C THR A 220 -9.00 5.67 -9.76
N MET A 221 -9.20 4.95 -8.67
CA MET A 221 -8.17 4.23 -7.96
C MET A 221 -8.71 2.87 -7.51
N SER A 222 -7.95 1.82 -7.79
CA SER A 222 -8.21 0.48 -7.26
C SER A 222 -7.61 0.32 -5.87
N TYR A 223 -8.27 -0.45 -5.02
CA TYR A 223 -7.76 -0.85 -3.71
C TYR A 223 -8.11 -2.30 -3.42
N VAL A 224 -7.23 -2.95 -2.66
CA VAL A 224 -7.45 -4.32 -2.18
C VAL A 224 -7.31 -4.34 -0.67
N LEU A 225 -8.33 -4.83 0.00
CA LEU A 225 -8.32 -5.08 1.42
C LEU A 225 -7.99 -6.56 1.67
N SER A 226 -6.89 -6.82 2.36
CA SER A 226 -6.55 -8.16 2.87
C SER A 226 -6.93 -8.22 4.35
N VAL A 227 -7.72 -9.22 4.74
CA VAL A 227 -8.18 -9.41 6.11
C VAL A 227 -7.87 -10.80 6.64
N ASP A 228 -7.66 -10.90 7.94
CA ASP A 228 -7.57 -12.17 8.66
C ASP A 228 -8.98 -12.74 8.87
N HIS A 229 -9.31 -13.79 8.11
CA HIS A 229 -10.66 -14.37 8.15
C HIS A 229 -11.00 -15.09 9.48
N ARG A 230 -10.04 -15.20 10.40
CA ARG A 230 -10.31 -15.67 11.78
C ARG A 230 -10.96 -14.58 12.64
N ILE A 231 -10.69 -13.29 12.33
CA ILE A 231 -11.22 -12.13 13.06
C ILE A 231 -12.45 -11.57 12.35
N VAL A 232 -12.43 -11.50 11.03
CA VAL A 232 -13.35 -10.71 10.21
C VAL A 232 -13.94 -11.53 9.07
N ASP A 233 -15.24 -11.45 8.88
CA ASP A 233 -15.94 -12.00 7.72
C ASP A 233 -16.12 -10.97 6.59
N GLY A 234 -16.64 -11.45 5.45
CA GLY A 234 -16.85 -10.62 4.26
C GLY A 234 -17.85 -9.48 4.47
N ALA A 235 -18.84 -9.64 5.36
CA ALA A 235 -19.86 -8.60 5.62
C ALA A 235 -19.24 -7.42 6.39
N ILE A 236 -18.46 -7.72 7.43
CA ILE A 236 -17.74 -6.72 8.24
C ILE A 236 -16.70 -5.99 7.38
N ALA A 237 -15.89 -6.73 6.61
CA ALA A 237 -14.89 -6.17 5.70
C ALA A 237 -15.53 -5.27 4.63
N SER A 238 -16.68 -5.68 4.06
CA SER A 238 -17.42 -4.85 3.10
C SER A 238 -17.95 -3.56 3.71
N LYS A 239 -18.35 -3.59 4.99
CA LYS A 239 -18.79 -2.40 5.73
C LYS A 239 -17.65 -1.40 5.90
N LEU A 240 -16.42 -1.87 6.19
CA LEU A 240 -15.23 -1.01 6.23
C LEU A 240 -15.00 -0.32 4.87
N LEU A 241 -15.01 -1.09 3.78
CA LEU A 241 -14.79 -0.54 2.44
C LEU A 241 -15.89 0.45 2.03
N LYS A 242 -17.13 0.25 2.46
CA LYS A 242 -18.22 1.21 2.25
C LYS A 242 -17.91 2.56 2.90
N TYR A 243 -17.44 2.57 4.16
CA TYR A 243 -17.04 3.81 4.83
C TYR A 243 -15.77 4.42 4.22
N PHE A 244 -14.78 3.62 3.86
CA PHE A 244 -13.57 4.10 3.19
C PHE A 244 -13.93 4.81 1.88
N LYS A 245 -14.74 4.19 1.03
CA LYS A 245 -15.24 4.79 -0.22
C LYS A 245 -16.05 6.06 0.05
N PHE A 246 -16.88 6.07 1.10
CA PHE A 246 -17.66 7.24 1.48
C PHE A 246 -16.76 8.44 1.81
N PHE A 247 -15.74 8.26 2.67
CA PHE A 247 -14.83 9.35 3.03
C PHE A 247 -13.99 9.82 1.85
N ILE A 248 -13.55 8.94 0.97
CA ILE A 248 -12.81 9.33 -0.24
C ILE A 248 -13.68 10.17 -1.18
N ASN A 249 -14.95 9.79 -1.38
CA ASN A 249 -15.89 10.55 -2.22
C ASN A 249 -16.36 11.86 -1.56
N ASN A 250 -16.28 11.96 -0.23
CA ASN A 250 -16.72 13.12 0.55
C ASN A 250 -15.62 13.60 1.48
N PRO A 251 -14.53 14.22 0.98
CA PRO A 251 -13.37 14.61 1.80
C PRO A 251 -13.72 15.53 2.96
N SER A 252 -14.69 16.43 2.79
CA SER A 252 -15.18 17.32 3.85
C SER A 252 -15.78 16.58 5.04
N ALA A 253 -16.31 15.38 4.86
CA ALA A 253 -16.79 14.54 5.97
C ALA A 253 -15.68 14.02 6.89
N MET A 254 -14.41 14.16 6.50
CA MET A 254 -13.26 13.83 7.35
C MET A 254 -12.96 14.89 8.43
N LEU A 255 -13.62 16.03 8.35
CA LEU A 255 -13.46 17.15 9.29
C LEU A 255 -14.41 17.09 10.49
N ILE A 256 -15.41 16.19 10.43
CA ILE A 256 -16.44 15.97 11.46
C ILE A 256 -16.07 14.70 12.25
#